data_e66dd0e616b4e1b3f705f735ca43c8cd
#
_entry.id   e66dd0e616b4e1b3f705f735ca43c8cd
#
_cell.length_a   1.000
_cell.length_b   1.000
_cell.length_c   1.000
_cell.angle_alpha   90.00
_cell.angle_beta   90.00
_cell.angle_gamma   90.00
#
_symmetry.space_group_name_H-M   'P 1'
#
loop_
_entity.id
_entity.type
_entity.pdbx_description
1 polymer ?
#
loop_
_entity_poly.entity_id
_entity_poly.type
_entity_poly.pdbx_seq_one_letter_code
_entity_poly.pdbx_strand_id
1 'polypeptide(L)'
;MISMLVQALYNIVDSIFVAKLSENALTAVSLAFPLQTLLIAVGTGTGVGMNALLSKSLGEKNFKKANATASNAAILYFFSYLVFFILGFTIVRPFYASQIGNADQEIMELGIEYLSTVMIFSFGLLAQVFFERLLTSTGRTIFSMTSQLTGAITNIILDPILIFGLLGAPKMGVTGAAVATVIGQCVAALVAGFCNHRYNHDVKLKFHGFRLDFHIIGTIYAVGIPTII
;
A
#
# COMPACT_ATOMS: atom_id res chain seq x y z
N MET A 1 3.61 17.25 -2.78
CA MET A 1 2.72 17.62 -3.90
C MET A 1 2.95 16.76 -5.15
N ILE A 2 4.18 16.63 -5.68
CA ILE A 2 4.45 15.81 -6.90
C ILE A 2 4.04 14.34 -6.72
N SER A 3 4.31 13.73 -5.59
CA SER A 3 3.92 12.33 -5.31
C SER A 3 2.40 12.11 -5.30
N MET A 4 1.63 13.07 -4.79
CA MET A 4 0.16 13.00 -4.83
C MET A 4 -0.36 13.11 -6.26
N LEU A 5 0.27 13.95 -7.09
CA LEU A 5 -0.08 14.11 -8.50
C LEU A 5 0.23 12.82 -9.29
N VAL A 6 1.38 12.19 -9.03
CA VAL A 6 1.74 10.90 -9.64
C VAL A 6 0.75 9.81 -9.23
N GLN A 7 0.35 9.77 -7.96
CA GLN A 7 -0.63 8.81 -7.46
C GLN A 7 -2.01 9.03 -8.07
N ALA A 8 -2.44 10.28 -8.22
CA ALA A 8 -3.70 10.60 -8.90
C ALA A 8 -3.66 10.21 -10.38
N LEU A 9 -2.55 10.47 -11.07
CA LEU A 9 -2.38 10.12 -12.48
C LEU A 9 -2.46 8.61 -12.71
N TYR A 10 -1.74 7.80 -11.91
CA TYR A 10 -1.80 6.36 -12.13
C TYR A 10 -3.19 5.80 -11.84
N ASN A 11 -3.91 6.29 -10.83
CA ASN A 11 -5.30 5.89 -10.56
C ASN A 11 -6.25 6.22 -11.71
N ILE A 12 -6.07 7.40 -12.33
CA ILE A 12 -6.86 7.80 -13.50
C ILE A 12 -6.55 6.89 -14.69
N VAL A 13 -5.29 6.59 -14.93
CA VAL A 13 -4.86 5.72 -16.05
C VAL A 13 -5.39 4.31 -15.87
N ASP A 14 -5.28 3.73 -14.68
CA ASP A 14 -5.83 2.41 -14.33
C ASP A 14 -7.36 2.39 -14.58
N SER A 15 -8.09 3.40 -14.08
CA SER A 15 -9.54 3.53 -14.31
C SER A 15 -9.91 3.62 -15.80
N ILE A 16 -9.10 4.32 -16.61
CA ILE A 16 -9.32 4.40 -18.08
C ILE A 16 -9.13 3.04 -18.75
N PHE A 17 -8.14 2.25 -18.34
CA PHE A 17 -7.92 0.91 -18.91
C PHE A 17 -9.03 -0.05 -18.49
N VAL A 18 -9.45 -0.02 -17.23
CA VAL A 18 -10.57 -0.84 -16.75
C VAL A 18 -11.89 -0.45 -17.41
N ALA A 19 -12.16 0.84 -17.62
CA ALA A 19 -13.35 1.32 -18.33
C ALA A 19 -13.43 0.81 -19.79
N LYS A 20 -12.29 0.55 -20.43
CA LYS A 20 -12.25 -0.04 -21.78
C LYS A 20 -12.61 -1.53 -21.84
N LEU A 21 -12.64 -2.22 -20.71
CA LEU A 21 -13.08 -3.63 -20.65
C LEU A 21 -14.61 -3.73 -20.74
N SER A 22 -15.31 -3.12 -19.79
CA SER A 22 -16.76 -3.03 -19.72
C SER A 22 -17.20 -2.02 -18.65
N GLU A 23 -18.45 -1.57 -18.72
CA GLU A 23 -19.06 -0.74 -17.66
C GLU A 23 -19.14 -1.52 -16.33
N ASN A 24 -19.43 -2.84 -16.40
CA ASN A 24 -19.48 -3.71 -15.24
C ASN A 24 -18.11 -3.82 -14.55
N ALA A 25 -17.02 -3.88 -15.31
CA ALA A 25 -15.65 -3.89 -14.79
C ALA A 25 -15.33 -2.59 -14.03
N LEU A 26 -15.68 -1.44 -14.61
CA LEU A 26 -15.48 -0.15 -13.97
C LEU A 26 -16.31 -0.01 -12.69
N THR A 27 -17.56 -0.46 -12.71
CA THR A 27 -18.45 -0.47 -11.54
C THR A 27 -17.89 -1.37 -10.44
N ALA A 28 -17.44 -2.58 -10.80
CA ALA A 28 -16.84 -3.52 -9.86
C ALA A 28 -15.61 -2.93 -9.14
N VAL A 29 -14.69 -2.30 -9.88
CA VAL A 29 -13.51 -1.64 -9.30
C VAL A 29 -13.90 -0.41 -8.47
N SER A 30 -14.89 0.37 -8.91
CA SER A 30 -15.35 1.54 -8.18
C SER A 30 -15.97 1.17 -6.83
N LEU A 31 -16.70 0.07 -6.74
CA LEU A 31 -17.26 -0.45 -5.49
C LEU A 31 -16.17 -0.94 -4.52
N ALA A 32 -14.97 -1.28 -5.01
CA ALA A 32 -13.84 -1.67 -4.17
C ALA A 32 -13.21 -0.49 -3.39
N PHE A 33 -13.39 0.76 -3.85
CA PHE A 33 -12.74 1.95 -3.28
C PHE A 33 -12.85 2.10 -1.76
N PRO A 34 -13.99 1.87 -1.10
CA PRO A 34 -14.08 2.03 0.34
C PRO A 34 -13.10 1.14 1.12
N LEU A 35 -12.98 -0.14 0.74
CA LEU A 35 -12.05 -1.06 1.39
C LEU A 35 -10.59 -0.82 1.00
N GLN A 36 -10.32 -0.41 -0.25
CA GLN A 36 -8.99 0.03 -0.65
C GLN A 36 -8.55 1.29 0.10
N THR A 37 -9.46 2.27 0.24
CA THR A 37 -9.19 3.49 0.99
C THR A 37 -8.90 3.18 2.45
N LEU A 38 -9.63 2.25 3.07
CA LEU A 38 -9.35 1.79 4.43
C LEU A 38 -7.96 1.17 4.55
N LEU A 39 -7.56 0.31 3.60
CA LEU A 39 -6.21 -0.28 3.57
C LEU A 39 -5.13 0.80 3.47
N ILE A 40 -5.31 1.76 2.55
CA ILE A 40 -4.38 2.89 2.37
C ILE A 40 -4.36 3.77 3.63
N ALA A 41 -5.50 4.07 4.22
CA ALA A 41 -5.64 4.90 5.41
C ALA A 41 -4.91 4.27 6.62
N VAL A 42 -5.07 2.96 6.85
CA VAL A 42 -4.34 2.24 7.92
C VAL A 42 -2.83 2.28 7.66
N GLY A 43 -2.38 2.02 6.43
CA GLY A 43 -0.98 2.09 6.07
C GLY A 43 -0.40 3.49 6.26
N THR A 44 -1.05 4.52 5.72
CA THR A 44 -0.59 5.91 5.79
C THR A 44 -0.68 6.48 7.21
N GLY A 45 -1.74 6.20 7.96
CA GLY A 45 -1.90 6.65 9.34
C GLY A 45 -0.83 6.07 10.26
N THR A 46 -0.59 4.75 10.19
CA THR A 46 0.54 4.13 10.90
C THR A 46 1.86 4.78 10.49
N GLY A 47 2.03 5.09 9.19
CA GLY A 47 3.21 5.77 8.65
C GLY A 47 3.39 7.20 9.16
N VAL A 48 2.32 7.96 9.30
CA VAL A 48 2.36 9.34 9.84
C VAL A 48 2.80 9.31 11.31
N GLY A 49 2.19 8.42 12.12
CA GLY A 49 2.58 8.27 13.52
C GLY A 49 4.04 7.83 13.68
N MET A 50 4.48 6.85 12.88
CA MET A 50 5.89 6.42 12.84
C MET A 50 6.80 7.57 12.45
N ASN A 51 6.49 8.31 11.38
CA ASN A 51 7.29 9.42 10.88
C ASN A 51 7.46 10.54 11.93
N ALA A 52 6.38 10.91 12.61
CA ALA A 52 6.43 11.93 13.67
C ALA A 52 7.36 11.52 14.82
N LEU A 53 7.24 10.27 15.31
CA LEU A 53 8.05 9.78 16.42
C LEU A 53 9.52 9.57 16.02
N LEU A 54 9.78 9.10 14.80
CA LEU A 54 11.12 8.97 14.24
C LEU A 54 11.80 10.32 14.09
N SER A 55 11.15 11.29 13.45
CA SER A 55 11.70 12.63 13.24
C SER A 55 12.00 13.32 14.57
N LYS A 56 11.11 13.18 15.58
CA LYS A 56 11.36 13.68 16.94
C LYS A 56 12.59 13.02 17.56
N SER A 57 12.67 11.68 17.53
CA SER A 57 13.78 10.93 18.14
C SER A 57 15.12 11.22 17.46
N LEU A 58 15.13 11.43 16.15
CA LEU A 58 16.31 11.82 15.38
C LEU A 58 16.74 13.25 15.70
N GLY A 59 15.78 14.20 15.82
CA GLY A 59 16.05 15.59 16.26
C GLY A 59 16.66 15.67 17.66
N GLU A 60 16.20 14.81 18.58
CA GLU A 60 16.75 14.64 19.92
C GLU A 60 18.08 13.86 19.93
N LYS A 61 18.59 13.42 18.78
CA LYS A 61 19.78 12.55 18.62
C LYS A 61 19.67 11.23 19.40
N ASN A 62 18.45 10.80 19.71
CA ASN A 62 18.17 9.53 20.41
C ASN A 62 18.00 8.37 19.42
N PHE A 63 19.13 7.93 18.84
CA PHE A 63 19.15 6.85 17.83
C PHE A 63 18.63 5.52 18.39
N LYS A 64 18.75 5.28 19.71
CA LYS A 64 18.21 4.07 20.34
C LYS A 64 16.70 4.04 20.25
N LYS A 65 16.04 5.16 20.57
CA LYS A 65 14.58 5.31 20.47
C LYS A 65 14.12 5.30 19.01
N ALA A 66 14.86 5.94 18.09
CA ALA A 66 14.57 5.91 16.67
C ALA A 66 14.58 4.47 16.11
N ASN A 67 15.62 3.68 16.42
CA ASN A 67 15.70 2.28 15.99
C ASN A 67 14.58 1.42 16.62
N ALA A 68 14.23 1.64 17.89
CA ALA A 68 13.11 0.96 18.53
C ALA A 68 11.78 1.32 17.86
N THR A 69 11.56 2.59 17.53
CA THR A 69 10.35 3.04 16.80
C THR A 69 10.24 2.38 15.44
N ALA A 70 11.33 2.35 14.65
CA ALA A 70 11.33 1.73 13.33
C ALA A 70 11.03 0.21 13.42
N SER A 71 11.62 -0.48 14.40
CA SER A 71 11.41 -1.93 14.57
C SER A 71 9.98 -2.24 15.05
N ASN A 72 9.41 -1.44 15.98
CA ASN A 72 8.01 -1.58 16.38
C ASN A 72 7.05 -1.30 15.24
N ALA A 73 7.31 -0.26 14.45
CA ALA A 73 6.52 0.05 13.27
C ALA A 73 6.55 -1.07 12.23
N ALA A 74 7.71 -1.70 11.96
CA ALA A 74 7.80 -2.83 11.04
C ALA A 74 6.88 -3.98 11.46
N ILE A 75 6.80 -4.26 12.77
CA ILE A 75 5.89 -5.29 13.30
C ILE A 75 4.43 -4.87 13.17
N LEU A 76 4.10 -3.59 13.42
CA LEU A 76 2.74 -3.09 13.21
C LEU A 76 2.30 -3.25 11.75
N TYR A 77 3.17 -2.92 10.80
CA TYR A 77 2.89 -3.12 9.37
C TYR A 77 2.70 -4.60 9.01
N PHE A 78 3.49 -5.49 9.61
CA PHE A 78 3.31 -6.94 9.43
C PHE A 78 1.97 -7.42 10.00
N PHE A 79 1.56 -6.96 11.19
CA PHE A 79 0.25 -7.30 11.75
C PHE A 79 -0.89 -6.69 10.92
N SER A 80 -0.75 -5.46 10.46
CA SER A 80 -1.74 -4.85 9.55
C SER A 80 -1.89 -5.68 8.27
N TYR A 81 -0.78 -6.15 7.69
CA TYR A 81 -0.82 -7.07 6.57
C TYR A 81 -1.61 -8.35 6.87
N LEU A 82 -1.34 -9.01 8.01
CA LEU A 82 -2.07 -10.23 8.39
C LEU A 82 -3.57 -9.97 8.53
N VAL A 83 -3.97 -8.83 9.10
CA VAL A 83 -5.38 -8.45 9.19
C VAL A 83 -5.99 -8.32 7.80
N PHE A 84 -5.39 -7.55 6.90
CA PHE A 84 -5.92 -7.38 5.55
C PHE A 84 -5.85 -8.65 4.70
N PHE A 85 -4.85 -9.50 4.91
CA PHE A 85 -4.78 -10.82 4.29
C PHE A 85 -5.98 -11.68 4.68
N ILE A 86 -6.33 -11.75 5.98
CA ILE A 86 -7.51 -12.50 6.46
C ILE A 86 -8.80 -11.86 5.93
N LEU A 87 -8.91 -10.53 5.97
CA LEU A 87 -10.06 -9.79 5.45
C LEU A 87 -10.27 -10.01 3.95
N GLY A 88 -9.18 -10.17 3.18
CA GLY A 88 -9.23 -10.51 1.75
C GLY A 88 -9.96 -11.80 1.44
N PHE A 89 -9.92 -12.79 2.35
CA PHE A 89 -10.66 -14.05 2.18
C PHE A 89 -12.07 -14.00 2.80
N THR A 90 -12.28 -13.23 3.84
CA THR A 90 -13.50 -13.33 4.67
C THR A 90 -14.53 -12.24 4.38
N ILE A 91 -14.09 -11.00 4.17
CA ILE A 91 -14.99 -9.83 4.08
C ILE A 91 -15.34 -9.46 2.64
N VAL A 92 -14.48 -9.74 1.66
CA VAL A 92 -14.69 -9.26 0.29
C VAL A 92 -16.03 -9.73 -0.30
N ARG A 93 -16.34 -11.01 -0.17
CA ARG A 93 -17.59 -11.57 -0.69
C ARG A 93 -18.85 -11.00 -0.02
N PRO A 94 -18.97 -11.00 1.33
CA PRO A 94 -20.13 -10.38 1.99
C PRO A 94 -20.22 -8.88 1.76
N PHE A 95 -19.11 -8.18 1.58
CA PHE A 95 -19.08 -6.76 1.24
C PHE A 95 -19.77 -6.50 -0.11
N TYR A 96 -19.37 -7.20 -1.19
CA TYR A 96 -20.03 -7.07 -2.49
C TYR A 96 -21.48 -7.51 -2.45
N ALA A 97 -21.81 -8.59 -1.76
CA ALA A 97 -23.19 -9.03 -1.58
C ALA A 97 -24.07 -7.97 -0.90
N SER A 98 -23.52 -7.20 0.04
CA SER A 98 -24.25 -6.10 0.70
C SER A 98 -24.44 -4.88 -0.19
N GLN A 99 -23.54 -4.64 -1.15
CA GLN A 99 -23.58 -3.48 -2.06
C GLN A 99 -24.54 -3.69 -3.25
N ILE A 100 -24.50 -4.88 -3.84
CA ILE A 100 -25.17 -5.18 -5.10
C ILE A 100 -26.40 -6.06 -4.88
N GLY A 101 -26.50 -6.77 -3.73
CA GLY A 101 -27.49 -7.81 -3.53
C GLY A 101 -27.33 -8.95 -4.50
N ASN A 102 -28.43 -9.45 -5.07
CA ASN A 102 -28.42 -10.50 -6.11
C ASN A 102 -28.60 -9.93 -7.53
N ALA A 103 -28.44 -8.62 -7.72
CA ALA A 103 -28.85 -7.95 -8.94
C ALA A 103 -27.90 -8.17 -10.13
N ASP A 104 -26.59 -8.28 -9.88
CA ASP A 104 -25.60 -8.42 -10.94
C ASP A 104 -24.42 -9.30 -10.51
N GLN A 105 -24.48 -10.56 -10.95
CA GLN A 105 -23.51 -11.59 -10.59
C GLN A 105 -22.14 -11.35 -11.24
N GLU A 106 -22.12 -10.74 -12.44
CA GLU A 106 -20.88 -10.40 -13.13
C GLU A 106 -20.07 -9.35 -12.38
N ILE A 107 -20.71 -8.26 -11.94
CA ILE A 107 -20.06 -7.20 -11.14
C ILE A 107 -19.51 -7.78 -9.83
N MET A 108 -20.28 -8.69 -9.20
CA MET A 108 -19.86 -9.32 -7.96
C MET A 108 -18.59 -10.17 -8.16
N GLU A 109 -18.55 -11.02 -9.20
CA GLU A 109 -17.40 -11.88 -9.49
C GLU A 109 -16.15 -11.05 -9.82
N LEU A 110 -16.26 -10.08 -10.74
CA LEU A 110 -15.16 -9.18 -11.10
C LEU A 110 -14.63 -8.39 -9.89
N GLY A 111 -15.53 -7.91 -9.05
CA GLY A 111 -15.17 -7.16 -7.86
C GLY A 111 -14.48 -8.01 -6.79
N ILE A 112 -14.96 -9.24 -6.57
CA ILE A 112 -14.32 -10.19 -5.64
C ILE A 112 -12.91 -10.52 -6.12
N GLU A 113 -12.72 -10.83 -7.40
CA GLU A 113 -11.40 -11.14 -7.95
C GLU A 113 -10.42 -9.98 -7.77
N TYR A 114 -10.85 -8.76 -8.11
CA TYR A 114 -10.04 -7.54 -7.98
C TYR A 114 -9.64 -7.27 -6.53
N LEU A 115 -10.64 -7.11 -5.66
CA LEU A 115 -10.43 -6.67 -4.29
C LEU A 115 -9.72 -7.73 -3.44
N SER A 116 -10.05 -9.02 -3.63
CA SER A 116 -9.34 -10.11 -2.95
C SER A 116 -7.86 -10.12 -3.32
N THR A 117 -7.54 -9.96 -4.62
CA THR A 117 -6.15 -9.88 -5.09
C THR A 117 -5.41 -8.72 -4.42
N VAL A 118 -5.99 -7.51 -4.41
CA VAL A 118 -5.37 -6.33 -3.80
C VAL A 118 -5.17 -6.50 -2.29
N MET A 119 -6.15 -7.06 -1.58
CA MET A 119 -6.08 -7.23 -0.12
C MET A 119 -5.12 -8.36 0.28
N ILE A 120 -5.15 -9.50 -0.39
CA ILE A 120 -4.26 -10.64 -0.11
C ILE A 120 -2.80 -10.27 -0.37
N PHE A 121 -2.52 -9.53 -1.42
CA PHE A 121 -1.18 -9.07 -1.77
C PHE A 121 -0.85 -7.66 -1.28
N SER A 122 -1.57 -7.16 -0.28
CA SER A 122 -1.37 -5.83 0.31
C SER A 122 0.01 -5.61 0.97
N PHE A 123 0.81 -6.69 1.16
CA PHE A 123 2.16 -6.57 1.70
C PHE A 123 3.04 -5.62 0.88
N GLY A 124 2.85 -5.56 -0.45
CA GLY A 124 3.58 -4.64 -1.32
C GLY A 124 3.32 -3.19 -0.96
N LEU A 125 2.05 -2.80 -0.84
CA LEU A 125 1.64 -1.45 -0.41
C LEU A 125 2.17 -1.11 0.97
N LEU A 126 1.96 -1.99 1.94
CA LEU A 126 2.35 -1.74 3.33
C LEU A 126 3.87 -1.64 3.49
N ALA A 127 4.64 -2.49 2.81
CA ALA A 127 6.10 -2.41 2.79
C ALA A 127 6.59 -1.13 2.08
N GLN A 128 5.97 -0.74 0.96
CA GLN A 128 6.26 0.50 0.27
C GLN A 128 6.09 1.69 1.20
N VAL A 129 4.91 1.84 1.82
CA VAL A 129 4.63 2.95 2.73
C VAL A 129 5.61 2.96 3.90
N PHE A 130 5.91 1.81 4.50
CA PHE A 130 6.87 1.69 5.59
C PHE A 130 8.25 2.24 5.20
N PHE A 131 8.83 1.76 4.09
CA PHE A 131 10.15 2.20 3.65
C PHE A 131 10.18 3.66 3.20
N GLU A 132 9.13 4.15 2.56
CA GLU A 132 9.00 5.55 2.18
C GLU A 132 8.95 6.48 3.40
N ARG A 133 8.27 6.08 4.46
CA ARG A 133 8.24 6.85 5.72
C ARG A 133 9.59 6.85 6.43
N LEU A 134 10.34 5.76 6.38
CA LEU A 134 11.72 5.76 6.87
C LEU A 134 12.61 6.74 6.11
N LEU A 135 12.51 6.79 4.78
CA LEU A 135 13.26 7.75 3.96
C LEU A 135 12.83 9.19 4.25
N THR A 136 11.54 9.43 4.40
CA THR A 136 10.99 10.77 4.64
C THR A 136 11.42 11.30 6.02
N SER A 137 11.36 10.47 7.07
CA SER A 137 11.75 10.84 8.44
C SER A 137 13.22 11.21 8.59
N THR A 138 14.07 10.70 7.68
CA THR A 138 15.51 10.99 7.64
C THR A 138 15.87 12.10 6.62
N GLY A 139 14.86 12.82 6.11
CA GLY A 139 15.05 13.92 5.15
C GLY A 139 15.34 13.47 3.71
N ARG A 140 15.31 12.17 3.41
CA ARG A 140 15.62 11.59 2.09
C ARG A 140 14.38 11.47 1.19
N THR A 141 13.59 12.52 1.12
CA THR A 141 12.30 12.54 0.40
C THR A 141 12.42 12.29 -1.09
N ILE A 142 13.55 12.66 -1.72
CA ILE A 142 13.80 12.42 -3.14
C ILE A 142 13.75 10.93 -3.46
N PHE A 143 14.36 10.09 -2.62
CA PHE A 143 14.35 8.63 -2.83
C PHE A 143 12.95 8.03 -2.62
N SER A 144 12.16 8.58 -1.68
CA SER A 144 10.75 8.21 -1.53
C SER A 144 9.94 8.56 -2.78
N MET A 145 10.14 9.74 -3.36
CA MET A 145 9.49 10.12 -4.63
C MET A 145 9.92 9.23 -5.80
N THR A 146 11.20 8.88 -5.86
CA THR A 146 11.72 7.99 -6.93
C THR A 146 11.10 6.61 -6.84
N SER A 147 10.93 6.05 -5.63
CA SER A 147 10.27 4.74 -5.46
C SER A 147 8.81 4.78 -5.92
N GLN A 148 8.05 5.81 -5.54
CA GLN A 148 6.67 6.00 -5.99
C GLN A 148 6.55 6.13 -7.50
N LEU A 149 7.42 6.94 -8.12
CA LEU A 149 7.47 7.10 -9.57
C LEU A 149 7.75 5.77 -10.27
N THR A 150 8.73 5.00 -9.78
CA THR A 150 9.06 3.70 -10.37
C THR A 150 7.89 2.73 -10.27
N GLY A 151 7.20 2.68 -9.12
CA GLY A 151 6.00 1.86 -8.96
C GLY A 151 4.87 2.28 -9.89
N ALA A 152 4.58 3.59 -10.01
CA ALA A 152 3.55 4.11 -10.88
C ALA A 152 3.84 3.83 -12.37
N ILE A 153 5.08 4.03 -12.82
CA ILE A 153 5.49 3.71 -14.20
C ILE A 153 5.36 2.21 -14.47
N THR A 154 5.77 1.36 -13.52
CA THR A 154 5.63 -0.10 -13.63
C THR A 154 4.17 -0.49 -13.78
N ASN A 155 3.27 0.05 -12.97
CA ASN A 155 1.83 -0.19 -13.04
C ASN A 155 1.27 0.25 -14.41
N ILE A 156 1.51 1.49 -14.85
CA ILE A 156 1.02 2.03 -16.14
C ILE A 156 1.48 1.17 -17.33
N ILE A 157 2.68 0.60 -17.26
CA ILE A 157 3.19 -0.29 -18.32
C ILE A 157 2.51 -1.68 -18.25
N LEU A 158 2.33 -2.21 -17.05
CA LEU A 158 1.77 -3.55 -16.85
C LEU A 158 0.27 -3.61 -17.04
N ASP A 159 -0.47 -2.53 -16.76
CA ASP A 159 -1.92 -2.48 -16.93
C ASP A 159 -2.36 -2.94 -18.33
N PRO A 160 -1.94 -2.30 -19.44
CA PRO A 160 -2.39 -2.74 -20.76
C PRO A 160 -1.89 -4.15 -21.13
N ILE A 161 -0.73 -4.55 -20.60
CA ILE A 161 -0.16 -5.87 -20.86
C ILE A 161 -1.01 -6.97 -20.21
N LEU A 162 -1.36 -6.81 -18.94
CA LEU A 162 -2.08 -7.84 -18.18
C LEU A 162 -3.60 -7.76 -18.40
N ILE A 163 -4.15 -6.57 -18.56
CA ILE A 163 -5.59 -6.37 -18.78
C ILE A 163 -5.99 -6.94 -20.15
N PHE A 164 -5.27 -6.58 -21.22
CA PHE A 164 -5.64 -6.93 -22.60
C PHE A 164 -4.88 -8.14 -23.15
N GLY A 165 -3.87 -8.66 -22.43
CA GLY A 165 -3.07 -9.79 -22.88
C GLY A 165 -2.09 -9.43 -23.98
N LEU A 166 -1.45 -8.24 -23.91
CA LEU A 166 -0.45 -7.81 -24.88
C LEU A 166 0.88 -8.55 -24.66
N LEU A 167 1.75 -8.54 -25.68
CA LEU A 167 3.09 -9.14 -25.64
C LEU A 167 3.12 -10.65 -25.29
N GLY A 168 2.01 -11.38 -25.52
CA GLY A 168 1.92 -12.80 -25.20
C GLY A 168 1.54 -13.12 -23.75
N ALA A 169 1.22 -12.12 -22.94
CA ALA A 169 0.67 -12.31 -21.61
C ALA A 169 -0.79 -12.83 -21.67
N PRO A 170 -1.26 -13.61 -20.69
CA PRO A 170 -2.65 -14.00 -20.63
C PRO A 170 -3.55 -12.77 -20.43
N LYS A 171 -4.70 -12.74 -21.12
CA LYS A 171 -5.70 -11.70 -20.90
C LYS A 171 -6.39 -11.94 -19.57
N MET A 172 -6.08 -11.12 -18.56
CA MET A 172 -6.58 -11.27 -17.19
C MET A 172 -7.73 -10.32 -16.84
N GLY A 173 -8.06 -9.37 -17.73
CA GLY A 173 -9.14 -8.42 -17.46
C GLY A 173 -8.92 -7.60 -16.17
N VAL A 174 -9.94 -7.53 -15.33
CA VAL A 174 -9.94 -6.78 -14.06
C VAL A 174 -8.90 -7.33 -13.07
N THR A 175 -8.72 -8.64 -13.01
CA THR A 175 -7.66 -9.28 -12.20
C THR A 175 -6.27 -8.83 -12.65
N GLY A 176 -6.09 -8.58 -13.96
CA GLY A 176 -4.85 -8.04 -14.52
C GLY A 176 -4.50 -6.65 -13.97
N ALA A 177 -5.50 -5.76 -13.81
CA ALA A 177 -5.32 -4.45 -13.18
C ALA A 177 -4.90 -4.59 -11.72
N ALA A 178 -5.55 -5.49 -10.95
CA ALA A 178 -5.16 -5.76 -9.57
C ALA A 178 -3.71 -6.26 -9.45
N VAL A 179 -3.32 -7.21 -10.31
CA VAL A 179 -1.95 -7.77 -10.35
C VAL A 179 -0.93 -6.72 -10.74
N ALA A 180 -1.21 -5.88 -11.74
CA ALA A 180 -0.34 -4.79 -12.15
C ALA A 180 -0.11 -3.78 -11.01
N THR A 181 -1.17 -3.43 -10.28
CA THR A 181 -1.10 -2.57 -9.10
C THR A 181 -0.23 -3.20 -8.00
N VAL A 182 -0.44 -4.46 -7.68
CA VAL A 182 0.38 -5.19 -6.68
C VAL A 182 1.85 -5.25 -7.10
N ILE A 183 2.14 -5.57 -8.36
CA ILE A 183 3.53 -5.61 -8.86
C ILE A 183 4.15 -4.21 -8.77
N GLY A 184 3.46 -3.15 -9.18
CA GLY A 184 3.92 -1.78 -9.07
C GLY A 184 4.28 -1.39 -7.63
N GLN A 185 3.43 -1.75 -6.66
CA GLN A 185 3.67 -1.53 -5.23
C GLN A 185 4.86 -2.36 -4.72
N CYS A 186 5.02 -3.60 -5.15
CA CYS A 186 6.17 -4.43 -4.79
C CYS A 186 7.48 -3.85 -5.33
N VAL A 187 7.49 -3.39 -6.58
CA VAL A 187 8.67 -2.73 -7.19
C VAL A 187 9.01 -1.46 -6.44
N ALA A 188 8.01 -0.62 -6.11
CA ALA A 188 8.21 0.57 -5.29
C ALA A 188 8.79 0.21 -3.91
N ALA A 189 8.26 -0.82 -3.25
CA ALA A 189 8.78 -1.31 -1.96
C ALA A 189 10.23 -1.78 -2.05
N LEU A 190 10.59 -2.50 -3.11
CA LEU A 190 11.97 -2.95 -3.35
C LEU A 190 12.91 -1.77 -3.58
N VAL A 191 12.53 -0.80 -4.40
CA VAL A 191 13.32 0.42 -4.64
C VAL A 191 13.48 1.23 -3.37
N ALA A 192 12.39 1.45 -2.61
CA ALA A 192 12.44 2.16 -1.34
C ALA A 192 13.30 1.43 -0.30
N GLY A 193 13.18 0.10 -0.21
CA GLY A 193 13.99 -0.76 0.65
C GLY A 193 15.48 -0.70 0.29
N PHE A 194 15.81 -0.78 -1.00
CA PHE A 194 17.19 -0.64 -1.50
C PHE A 194 17.77 0.74 -1.17
N CYS A 195 17.00 1.82 -1.39
CA CYS A 195 17.42 3.17 -1.04
C CYS A 195 17.63 3.34 0.48
N ASN A 196 16.76 2.73 1.31
CA ASN A 196 16.96 2.71 2.76
C ASN A 196 18.26 1.98 3.12
N HIS A 197 18.50 0.81 2.57
CA HIS A 197 19.70 0.04 2.86
C HIS A 197 20.97 0.78 2.44
N ARG A 198 20.96 1.42 1.28
CA ARG A 198 22.16 2.07 0.69
C ARG A 198 22.45 3.46 1.24
N TYR A 199 21.41 4.23 1.53
CA TYR A 199 21.56 5.65 1.83
C TYR A 199 21.10 6.04 3.24
N ASN A 200 20.26 5.24 3.90
CA ASN A 200 19.75 5.58 5.23
C ASN A 200 20.60 4.92 6.32
N HIS A 201 21.62 5.65 6.79
CA HIS A 201 22.49 5.18 7.86
C HIS A 201 22.02 5.60 9.26
N ASP A 202 21.00 6.46 9.34
CA ASP A 202 20.54 7.07 10.60
C ASP A 202 19.62 6.14 11.41
N VAL A 203 18.90 5.25 10.70
CA VAL A 203 17.96 4.30 11.32
C VAL A 203 18.35 2.87 10.92
N LYS A 204 18.56 2.04 11.92
CA LYS A 204 18.88 0.61 11.74
C LYS A 204 17.76 -0.25 12.29
N LEU A 205 17.17 -1.09 11.44
CA LEU A 205 16.21 -2.10 11.88
C LEU A 205 16.95 -3.16 12.68
N LYS A 206 16.69 -3.24 13.97
CA LYS A 206 17.27 -4.24 14.87
C LYS A 206 16.18 -5.17 15.35
N PHE A 207 16.16 -6.38 14.82
CA PHE A 207 15.23 -7.44 15.25
C PHE A 207 15.84 -8.35 16.31
N HIS A 208 17.18 -8.35 16.46
CA HIS A 208 17.85 -9.15 17.48
C HIS A 208 17.77 -8.47 18.86
N GLY A 209 17.18 -9.16 19.85
CA GLY A 209 16.92 -8.59 21.19
C GLY A 209 15.75 -7.58 21.23
N PHE A 210 14.90 -7.61 20.21
CA PHE A 210 13.73 -6.73 20.09
C PHE A 210 12.71 -7.05 21.21
N ARG A 211 12.17 -5.99 21.80
CA ARG A 211 11.01 -6.05 22.70
C ARG A 211 9.92 -5.14 22.16
N LEU A 212 8.70 -5.67 22.09
CA LEU A 212 7.52 -4.87 21.81
C LEU A 212 7.37 -3.81 22.90
N ASP A 213 7.36 -2.55 22.49
CA ASP A 213 7.14 -1.42 23.39
C ASP A 213 5.76 -0.81 23.12
N PHE A 214 4.82 -1.17 24.00
CA PHE A 214 3.43 -0.70 23.90
C PHE A 214 3.29 0.82 24.03
N HIS A 215 4.25 1.50 24.68
CA HIS A 215 4.26 2.94 24.76
C HIS A 215 4.60 3.58 23.38
N ILE A 216 5.57 3.01 22.67
CA ILE A 216 5.90 3.41 21.29
C ILE A 216 4.71 3.18 20.39
N ILE A 217 4.08 1.98 20.46
CA ILE A 217 2.90 1.62 19.67
C ILE A 217 1.74 2.59 19.95
N GLY A 218 1.45 2.84 21.22
CA GLY A 218 0.42 3.79 21.64
C GLY A 218 0.66 5.19 21.09
N THR A 219 1.92 5.66 21.11
CA THR A 219 2.30 6.97 20.56
C THR A 219 2.14 7.03 19.04
N ILE A 220 2.50 5.96 18.31
CA ILE A 220 2.31 5.86 16.85
C ILE A 220 0.83 5.99 16.50
N TYR A 221 -0.04 5.25 17.18
CA TYR A 221 -1.47 5.30 16.91
C TYR A 221 -2.14 6.59 17.42
N ALA A 222 -1.69 7.18 18.54
CA ALA A 222 -2.21 8.46 19.02
C ALA A 222 -2.05 9.58 17.98
N VAL A 223 -0.97 9.54 17.19
CA VAL A 223 -0.73 10.51 16.11
C VAL A 223 -1.33 10.03 14.78
N GLY A 224 -1.36 8.71 14.55
CA GLY A 224 -1.80 8.12 13.29
C GLY A 224 -3.32 8.02 13.11
N ILE A 225 -4.08 7.75 14.19
CA ILE A 225 -5.55 7.57 14.14
C ILE A 225 -6.28 8.77 13.51
N PRO A 226 -5.97 10.04 13.86
CA PRO A 226 -6.61 11.19 13.22
C PRO A 226 -6.40 11.27 11.69
N THR A 227 -5.46 10.52 11.15
CA THR A 227 -5.20 10.46 9.70
C THR A 227 -5.94 9.28 9.05
N ILE A 228 -6.40 8.31 9.84
CA ILE A 228 -7.15 7.13 9.38
C ILE A 228 -8.65 7.46 9.26
N ILE A 229 -9.15 8.35 10.12
CA ILE A 229 -10.54 8.84 10.15
C ILE A 229 -10.72 10.02 9.20
#